data_779aad283de66c63f96e6725c4b0c46c
#
_entry.id   779aad283de66c63f96e6725c4b0c46c
#
_cell.length_a   1.000
_cell.length_b   1.000
_cell.length_c   1.000
_cell.angle_alpha   90.00
_cell.angle_beta   90.00
_cell.angle_gamma   90.00
#
_symmetry.space_group_name_H-M   'P 1'
#
loop_
_entity.id
_entity.type
_entity.pdbx_description
1 polymer ?
#
loop_
_entity_poly.entity_id
_entity_poly.type
_entity_poly.pdbx_seq_one_letter_code
_entity_poly.pdbx_strand_id
1 'polypeptide(L)'
;MTEQRNGDAGGQPGPEQAGVGGGPRPERQGWSKVLLVVTALLGLAGLGYLGVQEALRARLASDGTTAPAMPMQTYDGKKLSLSDLRGKVVMLDFWATWCPPCQAEMPHLIKLAKEYESKGLVFVAASRDEMPDAPLYVEEFVISRMPDLAPYVVYAPDEMAAAFQVTALPTLYFLDREGRVVDAQRGALSEAALRARIERALEQ
;
A
#
# COMPACT_ATOMS: atom_id res chain seq x y z
N MET A 1 50.21 60.51 -55.43
CA MET A 1 49.66 61.88 -55.64
C MET A 1 48.78 62.13 -54.45
N THR A 2 49.38 62.91 -53.59
CA THR A 2 48.91 64.22 -53.04
C THR A 2 47.61 64.07 -52.22
N GLU A 3 47.47 64.57 -51.06
CA GLU A 3 48.09 65.62 -50.24
C GLU A 3 47.11 65.80 -49.05
N GLN A 4 47.66 65.75 -47.88
CA GLN A 4 47.61 66.81 -46.84
C GLN A 4 46.32 67.64 -46.72
N ARG A 5 45.75 67.83 -45.52
CA ARG A 5 46.15 68.80 -44.51
C ARG A 5 45.18 68.88 -43.33
N ASN A 6 45.75 68.85 -42.13
CA ASN A 6 45.50 69.66 -40.94
C ASN A 6 44.19 70.45 -40.80
N GLY A 7 43.73 70.43 -39.55
CA GLY A 7 42.82 71.44 -39.02
C GLY A 7 42.48 71.17 -37.58
N ASP A 8 43.26 71.78 -36.80
CA ASP A 8 43.31 72.04 -35.33
C ASP A 8 42.00 72.67 -34.79
N ALA A 9 41.86 72.54 -33.49
CA ALA A 9 41.30 73.48 -32.52
C ALA A 9 39.95 73.14 -31.86
N GLY A 10 40.02 73.24 -30.62
CA GLY A 10 38.93 73.76 -29.80
C GLY A 10 38.38 72.81 -28.70
N GLY A 11 39.11 72.78 -27.60
CA GLY A 11 38.58 72.18 -26.35
C GLY A 11 37.44 72.99 -25.76
N GLN A 12 36.49 72.26 -25.26
CA GLN A 12 35.63 72.72 -24.13
C GLN A 12 35.46 71.59 -23.08
N PRO A 13 35.63 71.89 -21.79
CA PRO A 13 35.42 70.95 -20.77
C PRO A 13 33.90 70.73 -20.54
N GLY A 14 33.45 69.48 -20.67
CA GLY A 14 32.09 69.09 -20.34
C GLY A 14 31.84 69.05 -18.84
N PRO A 15 30.62 69.22 -18.39
CA PRO A 15 30.31 69.40 -16.99
C PRO A 15 30.54 68.07 -16.17
N GLU A 16 31.19 68.32 -15.05
CA GLU A 16 31.44 67.41 -13.98
C GLU A 16 30.16 66.68 -13.54
N GLN A 17 30.09 65.39 -13.79
CA GLN A 17 28.97 64.55 -13.32
C GLN A 17 29.17 64.29 -11.85
N ALA A 18 28.34 64.93 -11.04
CA ALA A 18 28.21 64.71 -9.63
C ALA A 18 27.96 63.21 -9.32
N GLY A 19 28.84 62.63 -8.55
CA GLY A 19 28.72 61.26 -8.07
C GLY A 19 27.43 61.04 -7.28
N VAL A 20 26.54 60.26 -7.84
CA VAL A 20 25.39 59.75 -7.11
C VAL A 20 25.88 58.71 -6.11
N GLY A 21 25.85 59.11 -4.84
CA GLY A 21 26.20 58.24 -3.71
C GLY A 21 25.37 56.95 -3.71
N GLY A 22 26.08 55.85 -3.92
CA GLY A 22 25.49 54.52 -3.77
C GLY A 22 25.21 54.26 -2.29
N GLY A 23 23.97 54.39 -1.89
CA GLY A 23 23.51 53.95 -0.61
C GLY A 23 23.81 52.45 -0.39
N PRO A 24 24.00 52.01 0.85
CA PRO A 24 24.31 50.62 1.15
C PRO A 24 23.17 49.73 0.62
N ARG A 25 23.51 48.78 -0.25
CA ARG A 25 22.56 47.77 -0.73
C ARG A 25 22.14 46.93 0.45
N PRO A 26 20.83 46.73 0.71
CA PRO A 26 20.39 45.90 1.81
C PRO A 26 20.98 44.50 1.63
N GLU A 27 21.66 44.02 2.66
CA GLU A 27 22.25 42.67 2.75
C GLU A 27 21.17 41.60 2.56
N ARG A 28 21.05 41.03 1.37
CA ARG A 28 20.11 39.93 1.04
C ARG A 28 20.55 38.59 1.67
N GLN A 29 21.62 38.58 2.46
CA GLN A 29 22.28 37.36 2.92
C GLN A 29 21.57 36.69 4.11
N GLY A 30 20.71 37.40 4.84
CA GLY A 30 19.93 36.84 5.96
C GLY A 30 18.68 36.03 5.50
N TRP A 31 18.02 36.52 4.49
CA TRP A 31 16.75 35.93 4.04
C TRP A 31 16.92 34.57 3.32
N SER A 32 18.05 34.36 2.63
CA SER A 32 18.33 33.08 1.98
C SER A 32 18.53 31.94 2.98
N LYS A 33 19.18 32.21 4.11
CA LYS A 33 19.37 31.22 5.19
C LYS A 33 18.05 30.91 5.90
N VAL A 34 17.22 31.91 6.14
CA VAL A 34 15.89 31.72 6.73
C VAL A 34 15.01 30.92 5.78
N LEU A 35 15.03 31.23 4.47
CA LEU A 35 14.27 30.48 3.47
C LEU A 35 14.70 29.00 3.40
N LEU A 36 16.01 28.73 3.42
CA LEU A 36 16.55 27.37 3.44
C LEU A 36 16.14 26.59 4.69
N VAL A 37 16.18 27.23 5.86
CA VAL A 37 15.73 26.59 7.12
C VAL A 37 14.23 26.30 7.08
N VAL A 38 13.42 27.25 6.62
CA VAL A 38 11.97 27.06 6.50
C VAL A 38 11.61 25.95 5.51
N THR A 39 12.26 25.91 4.34
CA THR A 39 12.03 24.85 3.35
C THR A 39 12.49 23.49 3.87
N ALA A 40 13.60 23.43 4.60
CA ALA A 40 14.07 22.19 5.22
C ALA A 40 13.09 21.70 6.31
N LEU A 41 12.59 22.61 7.15
CA LEU A 41 11.60 22.26 8.19
C LEU A 41 10.26 21.81 7.60
N LEU A 42 9.78 22.49 6.54
CA LEU A 42 8.58 22.08 5.83
C LEU A 42 8.76 20.72 5.12
N GLY A 43 9.95 20.46 4.56
CA GLY A 43 10.31 19.17 3.98
C GLY A 43 10.30 18.04 5.02
N LEU A 44 10.92 18.27 6.19
CA LEU A 44 10.93 17.31 7.29
C LEU A 44 9.52 17.10 7.88
N ALA A 45 8.74 18.15 8.04
CA ALA A 45 7.35 18.05 8.47
C ALA A 45 6.49 17.29 7.46
N GLY A 46 6.69 17.53 6.15
CA GLY A 46 6.03 16.81 5.07
C GLY A 46 6.38 15.32 5.05
N LEU A 47 7.68 14.99 5.20
CA LEU A 47 8.13 13.58 5.30
C LEU A 47 7.61 12.91 6.58
N GLY A 48 7.59 13.61 7.70
CA GLY A 48 7.01 13.13 8.95
C GLY A 48 5.51 12.89 8.83
N TYR A 49 4.78 13.82 8.20
CA TYR A 49 3.35 13.68 7.93
C TYR A 49 3.05 12.50 7.00
N LEU A 50 3.82 12.33 5.92
CA LEU A 50 3.69 11.17 5.00
C LEU A 50 4.01 9.87 5.73
N GLY A 51 5.06 9.84 6.55
CA GLY A 51 5.42 8.66 7.35
C GLY A 51 4.34 8.28 8.37
N VAL A 52 3.71 9.25 9.02
CA VAL A 52 2.57 9.01 9.93
C VAL A 52 1.34 8.54 9.15
N GLN A 53 1.04 9.12 7.99
CA GLN A 53 -0.06 8.68 7.13
C GLN A 53 0.16 7.24 6.63
N GLU A 54 1.39 6.88 6.23
CA GLU A 54 1.73 5.50 5.86
C GLU A 54 1.63 4.56 7.06
N ALA A 55 2.10 4.95 8.24
CA ALA A 55 1.99 4.16 9.46
C ALA A 55 0.52 3.97 9.90
N LEU A 56 -0.33 4.98 9.73
CA LEU A 56 -1.77 4.89 9.99
C LEU A 56 -2.49 4.03 8.94
N ARG A 57 -2.10 4.13 7.66
CA ARG A 57 -2.59 3.26 6.58
C ARG A 57 -2.06 1.83 6.69
N ALA A 58 -0.86 1.65 7.23
CA ALA A 58 -0.26 0.34 7.49
C ALA A 58 -0.87 -0.35 8.72
N ARG A 59 -1.62 0.35 9.55
CA ARG A 59 -2.54 -0.29 10.49
C ARG A 59 -3.68 -0.89 9.68
N LEU A 60 -3.42 -2.09 9.18
CA LEU A 60 -4.48 -2.99 8.77
C LEU A 60 -5.51 -2.97 9.90
N ALA A 61 -6.79 -2.98 9.57
CA ALA A 61 -7.86 -2.94 10.56
C ALA A 61 -7.67 -4.06 11.60
N SER A 62 -6.80 -3.81 12.60
CA SER A 62 -6.34 -4.79 13.57
C SER A 62 -6.97 -4.59 14.95
N ASP A 63 -7.88 -3.64 15.10
CA ASP A 63 -8.35 -3.19 16.41
C ASP A 63 -9.84 -3.53 16.63
N GLY A 64 -10.21 -4.80 16.42
CA GLY A 64 -11.56 -5.27 16.69
C GLY A 64 -12.62 -4.74 15.71
N THR A 65 -12.21 -4.18 14.57
CA THR A 65 -13.13 -3.76 13.51
C THR A 65 -13.86 -4.97 12.96
N THR A 66 -15.17 -4.92 12.94
CA THR A 66 -15.99 -5.98 12.33
C THR A 66 -15.75 -6.02 10.83
N ALA A 67 -15.42 -7.21 10.32
CA ALA A 67 -15.27 -7.44 8.89
C ALA A 67 -16.57 -7.14 8.14
N PRO A 68 -16.50 -6.47 6.98
CA PRO A 68 -17.69 -6.10 6.22
C PRO A 68 -18.44 -7.35 5.73
N ALA A 69 -19.77 -7.31 5.85
CA ALA A 69 -20.66 -8.36 5.33
C ALA A 69 -20.87 -8.16 3.83
N MET A 70 -19.85 -8.52 3.02
CA MET A 70 -19.93 -8.42 1.57
C MET A 70 -20.13 -9.80 0.94
N PRO A 71 -21.02 -9.93 -0.06
CA PRO A 71 -21.21 -11.19 -0.76
C PRO A 71 -20.00 -11.49 -1.65
N MET A 72 -19.54 -12.73 -1.58
CA MET A 72 -18.53 -13.34 -2.44
C MET A 72 -19.16 -14.48 -3.22
N GLN A 73 -18.56 -14.88 -4.30
CA GLN A 73 -18.94 -16.10 -5.03
C GLN A 73 -17.89 -17.18 -4.75
N THR A 74 -18.32 -18.36 -4.34
CA THR A 74 -17.44 -19.52 -4.16
C THR A 74 -17.04 -20.12 -5.51
N TYR A 75 -15.99 -20.95 -5.51
CA TYR A 75 -15.51 -21.65 -6.70
C TYR A 75 -16.63 -22.46 -7.42
N ASP A 76 -17.55 -23.06 -6.67
CA ASP A 76 -18.71 -23.80 -7.17
C ASP A 76 -19.92 -22.92 -7.49
N GLY A 77 -19.75 -21.60 -7.51
CA GLY A 77 -20.78 -20.64 -7.93
C GLY A 77 -21.80 -20.24 -6.86
N LYS A 78 -21.68 -20.73 -5.63
CA LYS A 78 -22.57 -20.36 -4.53
C LYS A 78 -22.22 -18.96 -3.99
N LYS A 79 -23.17 -18.35 -3.27
CA LYS A 79 -22.94 -17.11 -2.55
C LYS A 79 -22.47 -17.41 -1.15
N LEU A 80 -21.46 -16.67 -0.70
CA LEU A 80 -20.91 -16.71 0.66
C LEU A 80 -20.70 -15.28 1.14
N SER A 81 -20.93 -15.01 2.42
CA SER A 81 -20.54 -13.76 3.07
C SER A 81 -19.73 -14.07 4.34
N LEU A 82 -18.84 -13.17 4.74
CA LEU A 82 -18.13 -13.31 6.02
C LEU A 82 -19.09 -13.34 7.21
N SER A 83 -20.28 -12.75 7.10
CA SER A 83 -21.33 -12.86 8.12
C SER A 83 -21.87 -14.28 8.31
N ASP A 84 -21.82 -15.13 7.27
CA ASP A 84 -22.29 -16.50 7.31
C ASP A 84 -21.32 -17.42 8.08
N LEU A 85 -20.10 -16.93 8.32
CA LEU A 85 -19.02 -17.63 9.02
C LEU A 85 -18.94 -17.25 10.51
N ARG A 86 -19.94 -16.52 11.05
CA ARG A 86 -20.01 -16.23 12.49
C ARG A 86 -19.98 -17.50 13.33
N GLY A 87 -19.30 -17.46 14.46
CA GLY A 87 -19.04 -18.64 15.31
C GLY A 87 -17.82 -19.45 14.90
N LYS A 88 -17.17 -19.08 13.79
CA LYS A 88 -15.91 -19.66 13.31
C LYS A 88 -14.80 -18.62 13.32
N VAL A 89 -13.57 -19.09 13.54
CA VAL A 89 -12.38 -18.30 13.27
C VAL A 89 -12.11 -18.36 11.77
N VAL A 90 -11.89 -17.21 11.14
CA VAL A 90 -11.66 -17.14 9.69
C VAL A 90 -10.22 -16.73 9.40
N MET A 91 -9.54 -17.56 8.61
CA MET A 91 -8.28 -17.21 7.96
C MET A 91 -8.60 -16.77 6.53
N LEU A 92 -8.57 -15.46 6.28
CA LEU A 92 -8.90 -14.84 4.99
C LEU A 92 -7.62 -14.40 4.30
N ASP A 93 -7.30 -15.03 3.18
CA ASP A 93 -6.13 -14.70 2.35
C ASP A 93 -6.55 -14.05 1.03
N PHE A 94 -6.00 -12.88 0.74
CA PHE A 94 -6.09 -12.24 -0.55
C PHE A 94 -4.89 -12.63 -1.40
N TRP A 95 -5.15 -13.35 -2.48
CA TRP A 95 -4.16 -13.96 -3.35
C TRP A 95 -4.50 -13.78 -4.85
N ALA A 96 -3.60 -14.19 -5.75
CA ALA A 96 -3.89 -14.27 -7.17
C ALA A 96 -3.05 -15.37 -7.84
N THR A 97 -3.52 -15.86 -8.99
CA THR A 97 -2.83 -16.91 -9.76
C THR A 97 -1.45 -16.49 -10.26
N TRP A 98 -1.26 -15.22 -10.51
CA TRP A 98 0.00 -14.62 -10.97
C TRP A 98 0.94 -14.16 -9.84
N CYS A 99 0.62 -14.46 -8.57
CA CYS A 99 1.39 -14.02 -7.39
C CYS A 99 2.31 -15.15 -6.90
N PRO A 100 3.63 -15.16 -7.22
CA PRO A 100 4.52 -16.24 -6.83
C PRO A 100 4.62 -16.47 -5.31
N PRO A 101 4.73 -15.43 -4.44
CA PRO A 101 4.75 -15.65 -3.00
C PRO A 101 3.45 -16.23 -2.46
N CYS A 102 2.28 -15.88 -3.05
CA CYS A 102 1.00 -16.50 -2.71
C CYS A 102 1.00 -18.01 -3.03
N GLN A 103 1.46 -18.37 -4.22
CA GLN A 103 1.56 -19.77 -4.63
C GLN A 103 2.47 -20.60 -3.70
N ALA A 104 3.57 -20.01 -3.24
CA ALA A 104 4.50 -20.67 -2.33
C ALA A 104 3.92 -20.90 -0.93
N GLU A 105 3.09 -19.99 -0.43
CA GLU A 105 2.46 -20.06 0.89
C GLU A 105 1.23 -20.98 0.91
N MET A 106 0.48 -21.04 -0.19
CA MET A 106 -0.82 -21.70 -0.29
C MET A 106 -0.83 -23.17 0.21
N PRO A 107 0.17 -24.03 -0.07
CA PRO A 107 0.20 -25.38 0.49
C PRO A 107 0.19 -25.42 2.02
N HIS A 108 0.83 -24.45 2.68
CA HIS A 108 0.84 -24.34 4.14
C HIS A 108 -0.54 -23.90 4.65
N LEU A 109 -1.19 -22.95 3.98
CA LEU A 109 -2.55 -22.49 4.32
C LEU A 109 -3.55 -23.65 4.21
N ILE A 110 -3.53 -24.41 3.12
CA ILE A 110 -4.41 -25.57 2.91
C ILE A 110 -4.17 -26.64 3.97
N LYS A 111 -2.90 -26.96 4.26
CA LYS A 111 -2.53 -27.93 5.30
C LYS A 111 -3.09 -27.53 6.66
N LEU A 112 -2.86 -26.27 7.06
CA LEU A 112 -3.33 -25.75 8.35
C LEU A 112 -4.85 -25.63 8.39
N ALA A 113 -5.50 -25.25 7.29
CA ALA A 113 -6.95 -25.24 7.20
C ALA A 113 -7.55 -26.61 7.52
N LYS A 114 -7.03 -27.69 6.92
CA LYS A 114 -7.45 -29.08 7.18
C LYS A 114 -7.17 -29.49 8.63
N GLU A 115 -6.01 -29.12 9.17
CA GLU A 115 -5.58 -29.50 10.54
C GLU A 115 -6.47 -28.84 11.62
N TYR A 116 -6.87 -27.58 11.42
CA TYR A 116 -7.64 -26.81 12.42
C TYR A 116 -9.14 -26.74 12.13
N GLU A 117 -9.64 -27.37 11.06
CA GLU A 117 -11.07 -27.38 10.70
C GLU A 117 -11.95 -27.85 11.87
N SER A 118 -11.58 -28.97 12.53
CA SER A 118 -12.32 -29.52 13.68
C SER A 118 -12.30 -28.59 14.90
N LYS A 119 -11.36 -27.65 14.97
CA LYS A 119 -11.27 -26.64 16.03
C LYS A 119 -12.05 -25.37 15.70
N GLY A 120 -12.70 -25.34 14.54
CA GLY A 120 -13.54 -24.23 14.11
C GLY A 120 -12.85 -23.17 13.24
N LEU A 121 -11.68 -23.49 12.64
CA LEU A 121 -11.06 -22.66 11.63
C LEU A 121 -11.76 -22.85 10.28
N VAL A 122 -12.01 -21.74 9.57
CA VAL A 122 -12.43 -21.70 8.18
C VAL A 122 -11.38 -20.93 7.38
N PHE A 123 -10.91 -21.52 6.29
CA PHE A 123 -10.03 -20.83 5.35
C PHE A 123 -10.84 -20.27 4.20
N VAL A 124 -10.56 -19.01 3.82
CA VAL A 124 -11.17 -18.30 2.69
C VAL A 124 -10.05 -17.73 1.83
N ALA A 125 -9.87 -18.27 0.63
CA ALA A 125 -8.90 -17.82 -0.34
C ALA A 125 -9.56 -16.87 -1.36
N ALA A 126 -9.50 -15.57 -1.07
CA ALA A 126 -10.13 -14.52 -1.86
C ALA A 126 -9.26 -14.14 -3.06
N SER A 127 -9.64 -14.60 -4.25
CA SER A 127 -8.92 -14.27 -5.49
C SER A 127 -9.01 -12.79 -5.82
N ARG A 128 -7.88 -12.25 -6.27
CA ARG A 128 -7.68 -10.90 -6.80
C ARG A 128 -7.33 -10.92 -8.30
N ASP A 129 -7.57 -12.04 -8.97
CA ASP A 129 -7.55 -12.08 -10.43
C ASP A 129 -8.67 -11.20 -10.98
N GLU A 130 -8.43 -10.52 -12.10
CA GLU A 130 -9.34 -9.50 -12.63
C GLU A 130 -10.59 -10.12 -13.27
N MET A 131 -11.76 -9.61 -12.89
CA MET A 131 -13.02 -9.96 -13.54
C MET A 131 -13.12 -9.32 -14.94
N PRO A 132 -13.81 -9.95 -15.92
CA PRO A 132 -14.62 -11.18 -15.77
C PRO A 132 -13.83 -12.49 -15.91
N ASP A 133 -12.54 -12.44 -16.22
CA ASP A 133 -11.75 -13.62 -16.60
C ASP A 133 -11.18 -14.39 -15.39
N ALA A 134 -11.28 -13.83 -14.18
CA ALA A 134 -10.81 -14.47 -12.95
C ALA A 134 -11.25 -15.95 -12.81
N PRO A 135 -12.52 -16.34 -13.08
CA PRO A 135 -12.90 -17.74 -12.97
C PRO A 135 -12.10 -18.68 -13.89
N LEU A 136 -11.78 -18.24 -15.11
CA LEU A 136 -11.00 -19.04 -16.06
C LEU A 136 -9.56 -19.25 -15.56
N TYR A 137 -8.88 -18.19 -15.13
CA TYR A 137 -7.51 -18.28 -14.64
C TYR A 137 -7.41 -19.10 -13.36
N VAL A 138 -8.34 -18.90 -12.44
CA VAL A 138 -8.39 -19.62 -11.16
C VAL A 138 -8.72 -21.11 -11.41
N GLU A 139 -9.67 -21.42 -12.27
CA GLU A 139 -10.04 -22.81 -12.62
C GLU A 139 -8.85 -23.54 -13.25
N GLU A 140 -8.19 -22.94 -14.24
CA GLU A 140 -6.98 -23.51 -14.84
C GLU A 140 -5.90 -23.75 -13.81
N PHE A 141 -5.63 -22.77 -12.93
CA PHE A 141 -4.65 -22.88 -11.87
C PHE A 141 -4.97 -23.99 -10.88
N VAL A 142 -6.21 -24.06 -10.41
CA VAL A 142 -6.69 -25.07 -9.46
C VAL A 142 -6.56 -26.47 -10.06
N ILE A 143 -7.09 -26.67 -11.28
CA ILE A 143 -7.07 -28.00 -11.92
C ILE A 143 -5.65 -28.46 -12.21
N SER A 144 -4.79 -27.55 -12.71
CA SER A 144 -3.46 -27.94 -13.20
C SER A 144 -2.37 -28.00 -12.11
N ARG A 145 -2.51 -27.21 -11.04
CA ARG A 145 -1.44 -27.00 -10.06
C ARG A 145 -1.82 -27.28 -8.62
N MET A 146 -3.07 -27.02 -8.22
CA MET A 146 -3.44 -27.02 -6.80
C MET A 146 -4.90 -27.40 -6.56
N PRO A 147 -5.31 -28.66 -6.89
CA PRO A 147 -6.70 -29.08 -6.78
C PRO A 147 -7.27 -28.99 -5.37
N ASP A 148 -6.44 -29.15 -4.35
CA ASP A 148 -6.83 -29.03 -2.93
C ASP A 148 -7.25 -27.60 -2.52
N LEU A 149 -7.00 -26.59 -3.37
CA LEU A 149 -7.40 -25.21 -3.12
C LEU A 149 -8.89 -24.96 -3.44
N ALA A 150 -9.48 -25.71 -4.34
CA ALA A 150 -10.85 -25.50 -4.83
C ALA A 150 -11.89 -25.22 -3.72
N PRO A 151 -11.94 -25.97 -2.60
CA PRO A 151 -12.96 -25.77 -1.56
C PRO A 151 -12.86 -24.41 -0.85
N TYR A 152 -11.74 -23.72 -0.94
CA TYR A 152 -11.44 -22.50 -0.21
C TYR A 152 -11.54 -21.23 -1.06
N VAL A 153 -11.56 -21.38 -2.39
CA VAL A 153 -11.57 -20.25 -3.32
C VAL A 153 -12.88 -19.50 -3.27
N VAL A 154 -12.75 -18.18 -3.16
CA VAL A 154 -13.85 -17.24 -3.41
C VAL A 154 -13.40 -16.13 -4.36
N TYR A 155 -14.34 -15.62 -5.15
CA TYR A 155 -14.17 -14.43 -5.98
C TYR A 155 -14.71 -13.24 -5.19
N ALA A 156 -13.78 -12.43 -4.65
CA ALA A 156 -14.12 -11.27 -3.83
C ALA A 156 -14.28 -10.03 -4.73
N PRO A 157 -15.30 -9.20 -4.50
CA PRO A 157 -15.45 -7.95 -5.22
C PRO A 157 -14.31 -6.96 -4.84
N ASP A 158 -14.05 -5.98 -5.72
CA ASP A 158 -13.00 -4.98 -5.49
C ASP A 158 -13.25 -4.15 -4.23
N GLU A 159 -14.51 -3.89 -3.92
CA GLU A 159 -14.93 -3.19 -2.71
C GLU A 159 -14.50 -3.92 -1.44
N MET A 160 -14.46 -5.26 -1.47
CA MET A 160 -13.96 -6.05 -0.34
C MET A 160 -12.47 -5.83 -0.13
N ALA A 161 -11.67 -5.90 -1.18
CA ALA A 161 -10.24 -5.62 -1.08
C ALA A 161 -9.96 -4.18 -0.62
N ALA A 162 -10.75 -3.22 -1.09
CA ALA A 162 -10.67 -1.83 -0.66
C ALA A 162 -11.03 -1.69 0.83
N ALA A 163 -12.08 -2.34 1.30
CA ALA A 163 -12.51 -2.32 2.71
C ALA A 163 -11.45 -2.94 3.65
N PHE A 164 -10.78 -4.00 3.21
CA PHE A 164 -9.65 -4.61 3.90
C PHE A 164 -8.31 -3.92 3.62
N GLN A 165 -8.30 -2.81 2.87
CA GLN A 165 -7.10 -2.05 2.52
C GLN A 165 -5.97 -2.92 1.93
N VAL A 166 -6.35 -3.86 1.05
CA VAL A 166 -5.40 -4.75 0.37
C VAL A 166 -4.65 -3.97 -0.69
N THR A 167 -3.38 -3.68 -0.44
CA THR A 167 -2.49 -2.92 -1.35
C THR A 167 -1.35 -3.75 -1.91
N ALA A 168 -1.17 -4.98 -1.42
CA ALA A 168 -0.16 -5.94 -1.88
C ALA A 168 -0.65 -7.37 -1.66
N LEU A 169 -0.06 -8.34 -2.36
CA LEU A 169 -0.35 -9.76 -2.20
C LEU A 169 0.90 -10.54 -1.79
N PRO A 170 0.75 -11.61 -0.99
CA PRO A 170 -0.45 -11.97 -0.26
C PRO A 170 -0.76 -10.99 0.88
N THR A 171 -2.03 -10.88 1.25
CA THR A 171 -2.45 -10.20 2.48
C THR A 171 -3.41 -11.09 3.23
N LEU A 172 -3.06 -11.43 4.45
CA LEU A 172 -3.75 -12.39 5.29
C LEU A 172 -4.39 -11.68 6.49
N TYR A 173 -5.65 -12.03 6.76
CA TYR A 173 -6.43 -11.56 7.91
C TYR A 173 -6.90 -12.75 8.76
N PHE A 174 -6.91 -12.57 10.07
CA PHE A 174 -7.53 -13.50 11.00
C PHE A 174 -8.72 -12.82 11.66
N LEU A 175 -9.88 -13.47 11.60
CA LEU A 175 -11.12 -12.98 12.20
C LEU A 175 -11.51 -13.90 13.34
N ASP A 176 -11.94 -13.30 14.46
CA ASP A 176 -12.51 -14.07 15.57
C ASP A 176 -13.92 -14.61 15.25
N ARG A 177 -14.54 -15.30 16.22
CA ARG A 177 -15.87 -15.88 16.05
C ARG A 177 -16.97 -14.85 15.86
N GLU A 178 -16.76 -13.62 16.32
CA GLU A 178 -17.65 -12.47 16.11
C GLU A 178 -17.37 -11.78 14.77
N GLY A 179 -16.36 -12.26 14.01
CA GLY A 179 -15.92 -11.71 12.72
C GLY A 179 -15.22 -10.37 12.84
N ARG A 180 -14.59 -10.09 13.96
CA ARG A 180 -13.71 -8.95 14.15
C ARG A 180 -12.30 -9.33 13.69
N VAL A 181 -11.61 -8.39 13.08
CA VAL A 181 -10.20 -8.57 12.71
C VAL A 181 -9.36 -8.57 13.97
N VAL A 182 -8.64 -9.66 14.22
CA VAL A 182 -7.77 -9.83 15.40
C VAL A 182 -6.30 -9.87 15.05
N ASP A 183 -5.96 -10.15 13.79
CA ASP A 183 -4.59 -10.09 13.29
C ASP A 183 -4.60 -9.88 11.78
N ALA A 184 -3.54 -9.27 11.25
CA ALA A 184 -3.36 -9.06 9.82
C ALA A 184 -1.88 -9.05 9.43
N GLN A 185 -1.58 -9.55 8.23
CA GLN A 185 -0.22 -9.65 7.72
C GLN A 185 -0.17 -9.35 6.23
N ARG A 186 0.78 -8.54 5.81
CA ARG A 186 1.17 -8.37 4.41
C ARG A 186 2.44 -9.17 4.14
N GLY A 187 2.47 -9.83 2.98
CA GLY A 187 3.55 -10.73 2.59
C GLY A 187 3.43 -12.12 3.20
N ALA A 188 4.04 -13.10 2.52
CA ALA A 188 3.95 -14.51 2.88
C ALA A 188 4.61 -14.81 4.24
N LEU A 189 4.04 -15.77 4.95
CA LEU A 189 4.49 -16.27 6.24
C LEU A 189 5.03 -17.70 6.13
N SER A 190 5.90 -18.08 7.05
CA SER A 190 6.26 -19.49 7.25
C SER A 190 5.12 -20.26 7.90
N GLU A 191 5.07 -21.58 7.71
CA GLU A 191 4.06 -22.44 8.35
C GLU A 191 4.03 -22.27 9.88
N ALA A 192 5.19 -22.13 10.52
CA ALA A 192 5.26 -21.92 11.97
C ALA A 192 4.62 -20.60 12.41
N ALA A 193 4.84 -19.52 11.63
CA ALA A 193 4.24 -18.23 11.91
C ALA A 193 2.72 -18.23 11.67
N LEU A 194 2.25 -18.91 10.62
CA LEU A 194 0.83 -19.12 10.35
C LEU A 194 0.16 -19.88 11.51
N ARG A 195 0.75 -21.00 11.94
CA ARG A 195 0.25 -21.82 13.06
C ARG A 195 0.08 -21.00 14.33
N ALA A 196 1.09 -20.25 14.72
CA ALA A 196 1.04 -19.42 15.93
C ALA A 196 -0.06 -18.35 15.87
N ARG A 197 -0.38 -17.82 14.69
CA ARG A 197 -1.47 -16.82 14.50
C ARG A 197 -2.84 -17.48 14.55
N ILE A 198 -3.00 -18.66 13.93
CA ILE A 198 -4.22 -19.47 13.98
C ILE A 198 -4.54 -19.82 15.44
N GLU A 199 -3.56 -20.33 16.18
CA GLU A 199 -3.74 -20.71 17.58
C GLU A 199 -4.19 -19.54 18.44
N ARG A 200 -3.54 -18.37 18.29
CA ARG A 200 -3.97 -17.16 19.01
C ARG A 200 -5.38 -16.70 18.64
N ALA A 201 -5.77 -16.81 17.36
CA ALA A 201 -7.12 -16.45 16.94
C ALA A 201 -8.19 -17.41 17.47
N LEU A 202 -7.86 -18.70 17.64
CA LEU A 202 -8.74 -19.71 18.19
C LEU A 202 -8.96 -19.57 19.71
N GLU A 203 -8.03 -18.91 20.43
CA GLU A 203 -8.10 -18.66 21.86
C GLU A 203 -9.00 -17.48 22.24
N GLN A 204 -9.36 -16.63 21.27
CA GLN A 204 -10.25 -15.47 21.45
C GLN A 204 -11.72 -15.87 21.26
#